data_d823ec9864b9b837375b81e5e03dcfd7
#
_entry.id   d823ec9864b9b837375b81e5e03dcfd7
#
_cell.length_a   1.000
_cell.length_b   1.000
_cell.length_c   1.000
_cell.angle_alpha   90.00
_cell.angle_beta   90.00
_cell.angle_gamma   90.00
#
_symmetry.space_group_name_H-M   'P 1'
#
loop_
_entity.id
_entity.type
_entity.pdbx_description
1 polymer ?
#
loop_
_entity_poly.entity_id
_entity_poly.type
_entity_poly.pdbx_seq_one_letter_code
_entity_poly.pdbx_strand_id
1 'polypeptide(L)'
;MNKIVARLLSLTAIAVACGTASAGEIAVIVKTANSTFWQNVNKGADAGLKEVQGHTMTFSGPASEAAIAEQVNLVENAVNRKVAGIVLAPSDPDALVPALKKAWEARIPVVLIDSMVSDAGKNYYQAFLATDNNLAGELCAKQLIAKVGTSGKVAIMSYVAGAGSEIGRVGGFRKYIEKNSKLQIVGPFYSQSQMATALNQTTDVLASNPDLKGIFAANEPTAVGAGRALVQSGKAGKVVAVGFDGNEDLQKFVKEGTLEATAVQGSFQMGHLGVKTVAAVMAGKKVDKFIDTGVVMVTKANIDKPEAKNVLY
;
A
#
# COMPACT_ATOMS: atom_id res chain seq x y z
N MET A 1 -74.58 -14.75 -40.56
CA MET A 1 -73.77 -13.52 -40.42
C MET A 1 -72.94 -13.62 -39.10
N ASN A 2 -71.75 -14.23 -39.12
CA ASN A 2 -70.95 -14.37 -37.95
C ASN A 2 -69.64 -13.58 -38.15
N LYS A 3 -69.42 -12.57 -37.32
CA LYS A 3 -68.20 -11.77 -37.29
C LYS A 3 -67.21 -12.45 -36.42
N ILE A 4 -66.14 -12.97 -37.00
CA ILE A 4 -64.96 -13.50 -36.28
C ILE A 4 -64.04 -12.29 -35.95
N VAL A 5 -63.91 -12.01 -34.67
CA VAL A 5 -62.99 -10.99 -34.16
C VAL A 5 -61.58 -11.67 -33.92
N ALA A 6 -60.65 -11.38 -34.77
CA ALA A 6 -59.22 -11.79 -34.58
C ALA A 6 -58.56 -10.90 -33.52
N ARG A 7 -58.22 -11.46 -32.36
CA ARG A 7 -57.35 -10.81 -31.35
C ARG A 7 -55.91 -11.06 -31.73
N LEU A 8 -55.19 -10.04 -32.21
CA LEU A 8 -53.71 -10.04 -32.27
C LEU A 8 -53.15 -9.93 -30.87
N LEU A 9 -52.51 -10.99 -30.40
CA LEU A 9 -51.62 -10.93 -29.24
C LEU A 9 -50.25 -10.39 -29.69
N SER A 10 -49.96 -9.16 -29.33
CA SER A 10 -48.61 -8.57 -29.47
C SER A 10 -47.72 -9.15 -28.36
N LEU A 11 -46.87 -10.12 -28.67
CA LEU A 11 -45.77 -10.51 -27.81
C LEU A 11 -44.68 -9.42 -27.84
N THR A 12 -44.61 -8.63 -26.81
CA THR A 12 -43.48 -7.72 -26.57
C THR A 12 -42.32 -8.55 -26.02
N ALA A 13 -41.37 -8.90 -26.85
CA ALA A 13 -40.12 -9.51 -26.42
C ALA A 13 -39.29 -8.47 -25.67
N ILE A 14 -39.23 -8.55 -24.35
CA ILE A 14 -38.28 -7.80 -23.53
C ILE A 14 -36.90 -8.44 -23.77
N ALA A 15 -36.12 -7.84 -24.63
CA ALA A 15 -34.70 -8.17 -24.77
C ALA A 15 -33.98 -7.72 -23.49
N VAL A 16 -33.75 -8.66 -22.58
CA VAL A 16 -32.81 -8.48 -21.49
C VAL A 16 -31.41 -8.35 -22.13
N ALA A 17 -30.96 -7.14 -22.29
CA ALA A 17 -29.57 -6.88 -22.65
C ALA A 17 -28.69 -7.34 -21.48
N CYS A 18 -28.29 -8.62 -21.50
CA CYS A 18 -27.14 -9.06 -20.74
C CYS A 18 -25.94 -8.26 -21.26
N GLY A 19 -25.59 -7.18 -20.56
CA GLY A 19 -24.35 -6.46 -20.82
C GLY A 19 -23.22 -7.47 -20.68
N THR A 20 -22.68 -7.93 -21.81
CA THR A 20 -21.42 -8.68 -21.82
C THR A 20 -20.38 -7.72 -21.26
N ALA A 21 -19.84 -8.03 -20.09
CA ALA A 21 -18.67 -7.34 -19.55
C ALA A 21 -17.61 -7.34 -20.67
N SER A 22 -17.29 -6.14 -21.19
CA SER A 22 -16.32 -6.01 -22.28
C SER A 22 -14.98 -6.54 -21.76
N ALA A 23 -14.49 -7.62 -22.36
CA ALA A 23 -13.14 -8.10 -22.12
C ALA A 23 -12.15 -6.95 -22.38
N GLY A 24 -11.21 -6.71 -21.46
CA GLY A 24 -10.25 -5.64 -21.64
C GLY A 24 -9.07 -5.75 -20.67
N GLU A 25 -8.04 -4.93 -20.95
CA GLU A 25 -6.85 -4.86 -20.12
C GLU A 25 -7.14 -4.11 -18.80
N ILE A 26 -6.76 -4.69 -17.66
CA ILE A 26 -6.64 -3.99 -16.37
C ILE A 26 -5.17 -3.63 -16.17
N ALA A 27 -4.85 -2.35 -16.07
CA ALA A 27 -3.51 -1.89 -15.77
C ALA A 27 -3.33 -1.76 -14.25
N VAL A 28 -2.44 -2.56 -13.66
CA VAL A 28 -2.02 -2.43 -12.25
C VAL A 28 -0.70 -1.66 -12.24
N ILE A 29 -0.74 -0.43 -11.71
CA ILE A 29 0.40 0.49 -11.71
C ILE A 29 0.77 0.77 -10.25
N VAL A 30 1.96 0.32 -9.85
CA VAL A 30 2.48 0.43 -8.49
C VAL A 30 3.62 1.42 -8.39
N LYS A 31 4.12 1.70 -7.18
CA LYS A 31 5.18 2.70 -6.96
C LYS A 31 6.56 2.24 -7.44
N THR A 32 6.80 0.94 -7.47
CA THR A 32 7.95 0.29 -8.13
C THR A 32 7.66 -1.20 -8.29
N ALA A 33 8.17 -1.82 -9.34
CA ALA A 33 8.01 -3.27 -9.53
C ALA A 33 9.11 -4.09 -8.81
N ASN A 34 10.10 -3.43 -8.20
CA ASN A 34 11.37 -4.08 -7.78
C ASN A 34 11.41 -4.51 -6.31
N SER A 35 10.40 -4.22 -5.47
CA SER A 35 10.37 -4.66 -4.07
C SER A 35 9.51 -5.90 -3.87
N THR A 36 9.83 -6.68 -2.82
CA THR A 36 9.05 -7.87 -2.46
C THR A 36 7.63 -7.52 -2.03
N PHE A 37 7.41 -6.35 -1.42
CA PHE A 37 6.08 -5.83 -1.13
C PHE A 37 5.22 -5.72 -2.40
N TRP A 38 5.72 -5.04 -3.43
CA TRP A 38 4.97 -4.87 -4.68
C TRP A 38 4.84 -6.17 -5.47
N GLN A 39 5.81 -7.08 -5.39
CA GLN A 39 5.68 -8.42 -5.95
C GLN A 39 4.57 -9.24 -5.23
N ASN A 40 4.38 -9.03 -3.92
CA ASN A 40 3.26 -9.66 -3.21
C ASN A 40 1.91 -9.05 -3.59
N VAL A 41 1.85 -7.74 -3.84
CA VAL A 41 0.67 -7.08 -4.47
C VAL A 41 0.38 -7.71 -5.83
N ASN A 42 1.40 -7.95 -6.66
CA ASN A 42 1.24 -8.61 -7.97
C ASN A 42 0.65 -10.02 -7.84
N LYS A 43 1.18 -10.84 -6.92
CA LYS A 43 0.61 -12.18 -6.63
C LYS A 43 -0.88 -12.10 -6.27
N GLY A 44 -1.25 -11.11 -5.45
CA GLY A 44 -2.64 -10.84 -5.11
C GLY A 44 -3.46 -10.44 -6.33
N ALA A 45 -2.94 -9.54 -7.16
CA ALA A 45 -3.61 -9.08 -8.39
C ALA A 45 -3.83 -10.24 -9.38
N ASP A 46 -2.83 -11.13 -9.57
CA ASP A 46 -2.96 -12.34 -10.39
C ASP A 46 -4.03 -13.30 -9.85
N ALA A 47 -4.12 -13.43 -8.52
CA ALA A 47 -5.17 -14.24 -7.89
C ALA A 47 -6.55 -13.61 -8.12
N GLY A 48 -6.68 -12.29 -7.96
CA GLY A 48 -7.91 -11.56 -8.24
C GLY A 48 -8.33 -11.66 -9.71
N LEU A 49 -7.37 -11.60 -10.65
CA LEU A 49 -7.64 -11.74 -12.08
C LEU A 49 -8.25 -13.10 -12.44
N LYS A 50 -7.82 -14.17 -11.80
CA LYS A 50 -8.38 -15.53 -12.02
C LYS A 50 -9.85 -15.64 -11.61
N GLU A 51 -10.32 -14.77 -10.72
CA GLU A 51 -11.71 -14.73 -10.26
C GLU A 51 -12.60 -13.81 -11.12
N VAL A 52 -12.01 -12.97 -11.97
CA VAL A 52 -12.73 -12.07 -12.88
C VAL A 52 -12.50 -12.50 -14.33
N GLN A 53 -13.53 -13.08 -14.95
CA GLN A 53 -13.42 -13.66 -16.29
C GLN A 53 -13.33 -12.59 -17.38
N GLY A 54 -12.65 -12.92 -18.46
CA GLY A 54 -12.64 -12.13 -19.69
C GLY A 54 -11.69 -10.94 -19.70
N HIS A 55 -10.85 -10.75 -18.65
CA HIS A 55 -9.88 -9.67 -18.59
C HIS A 55 -8.44 -10.16 -18.70
N THR A 56 -7.57 -9.31 -19.23
CA THR A 56 -6.11 -9.44 -19.14
C THR A 56 -5.57 -8.41 -18.16
N MET A 57 -4.34 -8.57 -17.71
CA MET A 57 -3.71 -7.65 -16.76
C MET A 57 -2.29 -7.32 -17.20
N THR A 58 -1.89 -6.08 -17.00
CA THR A 58 -0.49 -5.66 -16.98
C THR A 58 -0.12 -5.17 -15.59
N PHE A 59 1.09 -5.51 -15.14
CA PHE A 59 1.64 -5.04 -13.87
C PHE A 59 2.92 -4.24 -14.16
N SER A 60 2.97 -3.00 -13.71
CA SER A 60 4.10 -2.10 -13.98
C SER A 60 4.31 -1.11 -12.83
N GLY A 61 5.51 -0.58 -12.75
CA GLY A 61 5.89 0.49 -11.83
C GLY A 61 7.18 1.13 -12.31
N PRO A 62 7.49 2.36 -11.89
CA PRO A 62 8.74 3.03 -12.20
C PRO A 62 9.95 2.32 -11.59
N ALA A 63 11.15 2.76 -11.95
CA ALA A 63 12.41 2.20 -11.45
C ALA A 63 12.58 2.36 -9.93
N SER A 64 11.96 3.40 -9.33
CA SER A 64 11.95 3.64 -7.89
C SER A 64 10.67 4.36 -7.47
N GLU A 65 10.30 4.27 -6.17
CA GLU A 65 9.13 4.96 -5.63
C GLU A 65 9.23 6.49 -5.73
N ALA A 66 10.45 7.04 -5.80
CA ALA A 66 10.70 8.46 -5.97
C ALA A 66 10.64 8.93 -7.45
N ALA A 67 10.51 8.03 -8.41
CA ALA A 67 10.45 8.36 -9.84
C ALA A 67 9.01 8.72 -10.26
N ILE A 68 8.48 9.79 -9.67
CA ILE A 68 7.07 10.23 -9.79
C ILE A 68 6.69 10.49 -11.25
N ALA A 69 7.55 11.18 -12.02
CA ALA A 69 7.27 11.49 -13.42
C ALA A 69 7.14 10.23 -14.29
N GLU A 70 7.90 9.18 -14.00
CA GLU A 70 7.76 7.90 -14.70
C GLU A 70 6.39 7.27 -14.41
N GLN A 71 5.92 7.34 -13.16
CA GLN A 71 4.61 6.81 -12.82
C GLN A 71 3.47 7.58 -13.50
N VAL A 72 3.56 8.91 -13.56
CA VAL A 72 2.61 9.74 -14.33
C VAL A 72 2.55 9.26 -15.78
N ASN A 73 3.71 9.05 -16.43
CA ASN A 73 3.78 8.55 -17.80
C ASN A 73 3.15 7.15 -17.95
N LEU A 74 3.33 6.25 -16.97
CA LEU A 74 2.70 4.92 -16.97
C LEU A 74 1.17 5.01 -16.95
N VAL A 75 0.61 5.91 -16.13
CA VAL A 75 -0.85 6.14 -16.07
C VAL A 75 -1.35 6.74 -17.38
N GLU A 76 -0.67 7.75 -17.93
CA GLU A 76 -1.04 8.36 -19.21
C GLU A 76 -0.97 7.36 -20.38
N ASN A 77 0.05 6.50 -20.39
CA ASN A 77 0.18 5.43 -21.38
C ASN A 77 -0.97 4.42 -21.27
N ALA A 78 -1.40 4.05 -20.06
CA ALA A 78 -2.56 3.21 -19.86
C ALA A 78 -3.85 3.87 -20.39
N VAL A 79 -4.03 5.16 -20.16
CA VAL A 79 -5.16 5.94 -20.71
C VAL A 79 -5.10 5.97 -22.26
N ASN A 80 -3.93 6.21 -22.84
CA ASN A 80 -3.75 6.23 -24.29
C ASN A 80 -4.04 4.87 -24.95
N ARG A 81 -3.67 3.77 -24.29
CA ARG A 81 -4.02 2.40 -24.72
C ARG A 81 -5.51 2.07 -24.54
N LYS A 82 -6.27 2.93 -23.89
CA LYS A 82 -7.70 2.73 -23.58
C LYS A 82 -7.93 1.44 -22.79
N VAL A 83 -7.14 1.22 -21.74
CA VAL A 83 -7.34 0.07 -20.85
C VAL A 83 -8.75 0.09 -20.26
N ALA A 84 -9.29 -1.07 -19.90
CA ALA A 84 -10.64 -1.18 -19.38
C ALA A 84 -10.77 -0.69 -17.93
N GLY A 85 -9.65 -0.72 -17.16
CA GLY A 85 -9.61 -0.22 -15.79
C GLY A 85 -8.17 -0.07 -15.30
N ILE A 86 -7.99 0.76 -14.27
CA ILE A 86 -6.68 1.02 -13.65
C ILE A 86 -6.76 0.73 -12.16
N VAL A 87 -5.81 -0.05 -11.65
CA VAL A 87 -5.50 -0.17 -10.21
C VAL A 87 -4.19 0.58 -9.98
N LEU A 88 -4.22 1.63 -9.18
CA LEU A 88 -3.09 2.55 -9.01
C LEU A 88 -2.68 2.69 -7.54
N ALA A 89 -1.38 2.51 -7.24
CA ALA A 89 -0.77 2.95 -6.00
C ALA A 89 -0.03 4.28 -6.25
N PRO A 90 -0.61 5.45 -5.97
CA PRO A 90 0.03 6.72 -6.31
C PRO A 90 1.30 6.97 -5.48
N SER A 91 2.40 7.30 -6.17
CA SER A 91 3.68 7.67 -5.52
C SER A 91 3.62 9.04 -4.87
N ASP A 92 2.82 9.95 -5.43
CA ASP A 92 2.65 11.32 -4.93
C ASP A 92 1.16 11.71 -4.97
N PRO A 93 0.63 12.35 -3.91
CA PRO A 93 -0.79 12.67 -3.82
C PRO A 93 -1.28 13.72 -4.80
N ASP A 94 -0.42 14.64 -5.25
CA ASP A 94 -0.80 15.75 -6.12
C ASP A 94 -0.39 15.53 -7.57
N ALA A 95 0.82 15.00 -7.80
CA ALA A 95 1.38 14.83 -9.14
C ALA A 95 0.57 13.87 -10.02
N LEU A 96 -0.14 12.90 -9.42
CA LEU A 96 -0.96 11.93 -10.15
C LEU A 96 -2.36 12.47 -10.50
N VAL A 97 -2.81 13.58 -9.88
CA VAL A 97 -4.16 14.11 -10.09
C VAL A 97 -4.46 14.45 -11.56
N PRO A 98 -3.57 15.10 -12.33
CA PRO A 98 -3.83 15.38 -13.75
C PRO A 98 -4.02 14.11 -14.59
N ALA A 99 -3.22 13.05 -14.34
CA ALA A 99 -3.34 11.77 -15.05
C ALA A 99 -4.64 11.04 -14.67
N LEU A 100 -5.04 11.08 -13.40
CA LEU A 100 -6.33 10.56 -12.94
C LEU A 100 -7.51 11.29 -13.59
N LYS A 101 -7.42 12.62 -13.73
CA LYS A 101 -8.43 13.41 -14.45
C LYS A 101 -8.56 12.96 -15.91
N LYS A 102 -7.44 12.73 -16.59
CA LYS A 102 -7.45 12.18 -17.97
C LYS A 102 -8.13 10.80 -18.06
N ALA A 103 -7.85 9.90 -17.09
CA ALA A 103 -8.53 8.61 -17.01
C ALA A 103 -10.04 8.77 -16.81
N TRP A 104 -10.44 9.67 -15.92
CA TRP A 104 -11.85 9.99 -15.67
C TRP A 104 -12.55 10.53 -16.92
N GLU A 105 -11.95 11.48 -17.63
CA GLU A 105 -12.46 12.04 -18.89
C GLU A 105 -12.57 10.98 -20.00
N ALA A 106 -11.64 10.02 -20.01
CA ALA A 106 -11.68 8.85 -20.88
C ALA A 106 -12.68 7.77 -20.44
N ARG A 107 -13.39 7.96 -19.30
CA ARG A 107 -14.30 7.00 -18.68
C ARG A 107 -13.65 5.67 -18.29
N ILE A 108 -12.37 5.70 -17.98
CA ILE A 108 -11.63 4.55 -17.47
C ILE A 108 -11.75 4.56 -15.94
N PRO A 109 -12.35 3.53 -15.31
CA PRO A 109 -12.46 3.46 -13.86
C PRO A 109 -11.08 3.27 -13.23
N VAL A 110 -10.87 3.97 -12.11
CA VAL A 110 -9.64 3.89 -11.32
C VAL A 110 -9.96 3.45 -9.90
N VAL A 111 -9.23 2.46 -9.42
CA VAL A 111 -9.22 2.05 -8.02
C VAL A 111 -7.84 2.34 -7.44
N LEU A 112 -7.80 3.08 -6.35
CA LEU A 112 -6.54 3.36 -5.65
C LEU A 112 -6.24 2.23 -4.66
N ILE A 113 -4.96 1.91 -4.52
CA ILE A 113 -4.44 1.01 -3.49
C ILE A 113 -3.28 1.66 -2.73
N ASP A 114 -3.00 1.21 -1.50
CA ASP A 114 -1.88 1.65 -0.65
C ASP A 114 -1.90 3.13 -0.24
N SER A 115 -1.96 4.04 -1.19
CA SER A 115 -1.88 5.49 -0.94
C SER A 115 -3.02 6.23 -1.61
N MET A 116 -3.43 7.32 -0.97
CA MET A 116 -4.45 8.23 -1.50
C MET A 116 -3.82 9.37 -2.30
N VAL A 117 -4.60 9.97 -3.18
CA VAL A 117 -4.31 11.29 -3.77
C VAL A 117 -4.91 12.39 -2.89
N SER A 118 -4.49 13.63 -3.12
CA SER A 118 -5.05 14.80 -2.42
C SER A 118 -6.53 15.03 -2.75
N ASP A 119 -7.18 15.89 -2.01
CA ASP A 119 -8.59 16.27 -2.20
C ASP A 119 -8.91 16.75 -3.62
N ALA A 120 -7.93 17.30 -4.33
CA ALA A 120 -8.07 17.67 -5.73
C ALA A 120 -8.41 16.48 -6.65
N GLY A 121 -7.97 15.28 -6.28
CA GLY A 121 -8.21 14.05 -7.03
C GLY A 121 -9.42 13.22 -6.56
N LYS A 122 -10.11 13.61 -5.50
CA LYS A 122 -11.14 12.81 -4.80
C LYS A 122 -12.28 12.31 -5.68
N ASN A 123 -12.56 12.99 -6.79
CA ASN A 123 -13.64 12.64 -7.71
C ASN A 123 -13.20 11.74 -8.86
N TYR A 124 -11.89 11.46 -9.02
CA TYR A 124 -11.33 10.78 -10.18
C TYR A 124 -11.04 9.29 -9.94
N TYR A 125 -11.45 8.74 -8.80
CA TYR A 125 -11.35 7.31 -8.51
C TYR A 125 -12.64 6.79 -7.85
N GLN A 126 -12.90 5.49 -7.97
CA GLN A 126 -14.13 4.87 -7.48
C GLN A 126 -13.98 4.31 -6.06
N ALA A 127 -12.83 3.69 -5.76
CA ALA A 127 -12.56 3.10 -4.44
C ALA A 127 -11.08 3.28 -4.06
N PHE A 128 -10.82 3.21 -2.76
CA PHE A 128 -9.47 3.22 -2.19
C PHE A 128 -9.32 2.04 -1.22
N LEU A 129 -8.33 1.20 -1.44
CA LEU A 129 -8.04 0.01 -0.66
C LEU A 129 -6.66 0.15 -0.02
N ALA A 130 -6.59 0.21 1.29
CA ALA A 130 -5.30 0.41 1.98
C ALA A 130 -5.37 -0.02 3.44
N THR A 131 -4.21 -0.16 4.04
CA THR A 131 -4.01 -0.12 5.48
C THR A 131 -4.41 1.26 6.03
N ASP A 132 -5.06 1.32 7.18
CA ASP A 132 -5.12 2.57 7.96
C ASP A 132 -3.72 2.94 8.45
N ASN A 133 -3.05 3.79 7.68
CA ASN A 133 -1.66 4.19 7.94
C ASN A 133 -1.49 4.98 9.23
N ASN A 134 -2.51 5.75 9.67
CA ASN A 134 -2.46 6.44 10.97
C ASN A 134 -2.46 5.41 12.11
N LEU A 135 -3.40 4.46 12.08
CA LEU A 135 -3.46 3.37 13.05
C LEU A 135 -2.17 2.54 13.04
N ALA A 136 -1.64 2.20 11.87
CA ALA A 136 -0.41 1.42 11.75
C ALA A 136 0.79 2.13 12.40
N GLY A 137 0.94 3.44 12.16
CA GLY A 137 1.96 4.26 12.82
C GLY A 137 1.77 4.34 14.33
N GLU A 138 0.53 4.49 14.80
CA GLU A 138 0.19 4.47 16.22
C GLU A 138 0.56 3.13 16.88
N LEU A 139 0.26 2.01 16.25
CA LEU A 139 0.61 0.67 16.74
C LEU A 139 2.13 0.49 16.84
N CYS A 140 2.91 0.99 15.86
CA CYS A 140 4.36 0.98 15.93
C CYS A 140 4.89 1.82 17.09
N ALA A 141 4.33 3.00 17.33
CA ALA A 141 4.71 3.87 18.44
C ALA A 141 4.39 3.22 19.80
N LYS A 142 3.22 2.61 19.91
CA LYS A 142 2.80 1.87 21.11
C LYS A 142 3.76 0.72 21.43
N GLN A 143 4.13 -0.06 20.41
CA GLN A 143 5.08 -1.16 20.56
C GLN A 143 6.47 -0.65 20.98
N LEU A 144 6.93 0.46 20.39
CA LEU A 144 8.22 1.06 20.72
C LEU A 144 8.24 1.55 22.17
N ILE A 145 7.25 2.37 22.61
CA ILE A 145 7.14 2.89 23.98
C ILE A 145 7.12 1.76 25.01
N ALA A 146 6.40 0.68 24.75
CA ALA A 146 6.30 -0.46 25.66
C ALA A 146 7.68 -1.07 26.00
N LYS A 147 8.67 -0.90 25.11
CA LYS A 147 10.04 -1.43 25.29
C LYS A 147 11.05 -0.38 25.74
N VAL A 148 11.02 0.82 25.18
CA VAL A 148 12.03 1.86 25.49
C VAL A 148 11.63 2.71 26.71
N GLY A 149 10.36 2.64 27.14
CA GLY A 149 9.79 3.54 28.13
C GLY A 149 9.40 4.90 27.53
N THR A 150 9.11 5.85 28.41
CA THR A 150 8.49 7.13 28.02
C THR A 150 9.49 8.30 27.92
N SER A 151 10.81 8.08 28.00
CA SER A 151 11.82 9.13 27.93
C SER A 151 13.10 8.67 27.22
N GLY A 152 13.80 9.59 26.61
CA GLY A 152 15.02 9.38 25.82
C GLY A 152 14.84 9.75 24.37
N LYS A 153 15.67 9.22 23.47
CA LYS A 153 15.66 9.53 22.04
C LYS A 153 15.19 8.34 21.21
N VAL A 154 14.37 8.61 20.19
CA VAL A 154 13.96 7.63 19.18
C VAL A 154 14.08 8.25 17.79
N ALA A 155 14.50 7.48 16.80
CA ALA A 155 14.64 7.97 15.44
C ALA A 155 13.52 7.47 14.54
N ILE A 156 13.14 8.30 13.55
CA ILE A 156 12.25 7.90 12.44
C ILE A 156 13.09 7.78 11.17
N MET A 157 13.20 6.56 10.67
CA MET A 157 13.75 6.26 9.34
C MET A 157 12.56 6.14 8.40
N SER A 158 12.34 7.16 7.57
CA SER A 158 11.23 7.26 6.62
C SER A 158 11.69 6.96 5.19
N TYR A 159 10.80 7.10 4.21
CA TYR A 159 11.08 6.68 2.84
C TYR A 159 10.96 7.81 1.82
N VAL A 160 9.81 8.07 1.22
CA VAL A 160 9.59 9.16 0.26
C VAL A 160 8.78 10.25 0.95
N ALA A 161 9.38 11.42 1.13
CA ALA A 161 8.73 12.54 1.80
C ALA A 161 7.46 12.95 1.07
N GLY A 162 6.37 13.07 1.81
CA GLY A 162 5.09 13.53 1.27
C GLY A 162 4.27 12.46 0.54
N ALA A 163 4.75 11.22 0.42
CA ALA A 163 3.92 10.13 -0.10
C ALA A 163 2.69 9.92 0.80
N GLY A 164 1.52 9.64 0.20
CA GLY A 164 0.25 9.58 0.95
C GLY A 164 0.26 8.59 2.13
N SER A 165 0.89 7.41 1.96
CA SER A 165 1.05 6.45 3.05
C SER A 165 2.07 6.92 4.11
N GLU A 166 3.11 7.65 3.71
CA GLU A 166 4.13 8.18 4.61
C GLU A 166 3.53 9.24 5.56
N ILE A 167 2.77 10.17 5.02
CA ILE A 167 2.11 11.22 5.81
C ILE A 167 1.27 10.60 6.94
N GLY A 168 0.44 9.60 6.61
CA GLY A 168 -0.39 8.92 7.60
C GLY A 168 0.43 8.14 8.61
N ARG A 169 1.37 7.32 8.15
CA ARG A 169 2.16 6.38 8.96
C ARG A 169 3.09 7.09 9.93
N VAL A 170 3.90 8.03 9.42
CA VAL A 170 4.79 8.85 10.25
C VAL A 170 4.01 9.82 11.13
N GLY A 171 2.91 10.38 10.61
CA GLY A 171 2.00 11.23 11.37
C GLY A 171 1.36 10.52 12.56
N GLY A 172 0.83 9.32 12.36
CA GLY A 172 0.26 8.48 13.42
C GLY A 172 1.29 8.11 14.49
N PHE A 173 2.49 7.69 14.07
CA PHE A 173 3.60 7.39 14.98
C PHE A 173 3.98 8.62 15.83
N ARG A 174 4.24 9.76 15.19
CA ARG A 174 4.64 11.00 15.85
C ARG A 174 3.59 11.47 16.86
N LYS A 175 2.32 11.55 16.41
CA LYS A 175 1.20 11.98 17.26
C LYS A 175 1.04 11.11 18.52
N TYR A 176 1.23 9.78 18.37
CA TYR A 176 1.15 8.88 19.52
C TYR A 176 2.32 9.08 20.49
N ILE A 177 3.57 9.21 19.98
CA ILE A 177 4.76 9.49 20.80
C ILE A 177 4.58 10.78 21.59
N GLU A 178 4.20 11.88 20.93
CA GLU A 178 4.01 13.19 21.54
C GLU A 178 2.92 13.21 22.63
N LYS A 179 1.83 12.46 22.41
CA LYS A 179 0.73 12.38 23.36
C LYS A 179 1.05 11.50 24.57
N ASN A 180 1.82 10.44 24.43
CA ASN A 180 1.94 9.37 25.43
C ASN A 180 3.34 9.26 26.05
N SER A 181 4.29 10.15 25.69
CA SER A 181 5.65 10.08 26.19
C SER A 181 6.36 11.45 26.20
N LYS A 182 7.59 11.45 26.74
CA LYS A 182 8.56 12.54 26.65
C LYS A 182 9.75 12.16 25.75
N LEU A 183 9.54 11.20 24.85
CA LEU A 183 10.58 10.77 23.92
C LEU A 183 10.87 11.91 22.91
N GLN A 184 12.14 12.16 22.69
CA GLN A 184 12.61 13.11 21.68
C GLN A 184 12.75 12.39 20.33
N ILE A 185 12.09 12.90 19.32
CA ILE A 185 12.13 12.34 17.96
C ILE A 185 13.29 12.97 17.18
N VAL A 186 14.17 12.11 16.67
CA VAL A 186 15.25 12.46 15.76
C VAL A 186 14.83 12.11 14.33
N GLY A 187 14.95 13.03 13.39
CA GLY A 187 14.47 12.87 12.02
C GLY A 187 13.06 13.42 11.81
N PRO A 188 12.33 13.04 10.74
CA PRO A 188 12.55 11.86 9.89
C PRO A 188 13.74 11.98 8.92
N PHE A 189 14.35 10.82 8.62
CA PHE A 189 15.37 10.66 7.59
C PHE A 189 14.78 9.89 6.40
N TYR A 190 14.89 10.42 5.21
CA TYR A 190 14.21 9.91 4.02
C TYR A 190 15.16 9.06 3.15
N SER A 191 14.92 7.75 3.11
CA SER A 191 15.75 6.80 2.36
C SER A 191 15.40 6.72 0.86
N GLN A 192 14.36 7.40 0.41
CA GLN A 192 13.79 7.30 -0.94
C GLN A 192 13.39 5.85 -1.31
N SER A 193 12.96 5.07 -0.32
CA SER A 193 12.68 3.62 -0.43
C SER A 193 13.89 2.81 -0.94
N GLN A 194 15.11 3.31 -0.69
CA GLN A 194 16.36 2.64 -1.05
C GLN A 194 17.01 2.01 0.18
N MET A 195 17.13 0.68 0.18
CA MET A 195 17.68 -0.10 1.30
C MET A 195 19.11 0.33 1.66
N ALA A 196 19.97 0.57 0.65
CA ALA A 196 21.35 1.00 0.88
C ALA A 196 21.41 2.39 1.53
N THR A 197 20.57 3.31 1.10
CA THR A 197 20.44 4.65 1.70
C THR A 197 19.98 4.55 3.14
N ALA A 198 18.97 3.72 3.42
CA ALA A 198 18.45 3.49 4.77
C ALA A 198 19.53 2.89 5.69
N LEU A 199 20.33 1.93 5.20
CA LEU A 199 21.46 1.36 5.94
C LEU A 199 22.46 2.43 6.33
N ASN A 200 22.92 3.24 5.36
CA ASN A 200 23.90 4.29 5.60
C ASN A 200 23.36 5.35 6.58
N GLN A 201 22.16 5.88 6.32
CA GLN A 201 21.52 6.86 7.20
C GLN A 201 21.32 6.32 8.63
N THR A 202 20.92 5.06 8.77
CA THR A 202 20.76 4.44 10.10
C THR A 202 22.09 4.31 10.82
N THR A 203 23.16 3.94 10.10
CA THR A 203 24.54 3.88 10.66
C THR A 203 24.96 5.23 11.17
N ASP A 204 24.76 6.30 10.41
CA ASP A 204 25.08 7.68 10.78
C ASP A 204 24.25 8.15 11.99
N VAL A 205 22.97 7.81 12.03
CA VAL A 205 22.08 8.13 13.16
C VAL A 205 22.55 7.44 14.44
N LEU A 206 22.92 6.17 14.37
CA LEU A 206 23.45 5.40 15.50
C LEU A 206 24.79 5.96 16.00
N ALA A 207 25.67 6.39 15.10
CA ALA A 207 26.96 7.01 15.46
C ALA A 207 26.76 8.37 16.12
N SER A 208 25.86 9.19 15.57
CA SER A 208 25.60 10.57 16.04
C SER A 208 24.74 10.63 17.30
N ASN A 209 24.05 9.54 17.66
CA ASN A 209 23.16 9.47 18.82
C ASN A 209 23.46 8.21 19.66
N PRO A 210 24.57 8.21 20.43
CA PRO A 210 24.99 7.04 21.20
C PRO A 210 23.97 6.66 22.30
N ASP A 211 23.11 7.59 22.70
CA ASP A 211 22.01 7.46 23.67
C ASP A 211 20.65 7.10 23.03
N LEU A 212 20.62 6.78 21.73
CA LEU A 212 19.40 6.40 21.01
C LEU A 212 18.83 5.11 21.61
N LYS A 213 17.55 5.16 22.01
CA LYS A 213 16.85 4.02 22.59
C LYS A 213 16.08 3.20 21.58
N GLY A 214 15.55 3.84 20.51
CA GLY A 214 14.74 3.13 19.54
C GLY A 214 14.71 3.75 18.15
N ILE A 215 14.26 2.94 17.19
CA ILE A 215 14.11 3.29 15.79
C ILE A 215 12.75 2.83 15.30
N PHE A 216 12.04 3.68 14.58
CA PHE A 216 10.92 3.33 13.73
C PHE A 216 11.34 3.41 12.27
N ALA A 217 11.24 2.30 11.53
CA ALA A 217 11.59 2.23 10.10
C ALA A 217 10.30 1.99 9.30
N ALA A 218 9.89 2.97 8.49
CA ALA A 218 8.51 3.17 8.12
C ALA A 218 8.03 2.45 6.85
N ASN A 219 8.88 1.70 6.12
CA ASN A 219 8.48 0.80 5.03
C ASN A 219 9.52 -0.32 4.84
N GLU A 220 9.21 -1.32 3.98
CA GLU A 220 10.04 -2.51 3.79
C GLU A 220 11.51 -2.22 3.50
N PRO A 221 11.91 -1.47 2.45
CA PRO A 221 13.33 -1.26 2.16
C PRO A 221 14.06 -0.51 3.28
N THR A 222 13.37 0.45 3.91
CA THR A 222 13.92 1.22 5.02
C THR A 222 14.11 0.34 6.26
N ALA A 223 13.15 -0.53 6.57
CA ALA A 223 13.23 -1.43 7.72
C ALA A 223 14.32 -2.50 7.53
N VAL A 224 14.48 -3.03 6.32
CA VAL A 224 15.59 -3.95 6.01
C VAL A 224 16.94 -3.25 6.15
N GLY A 225 17.09 -2.03 5.60
CA GLY A 225 18.31 -1.24 5.73
C GLY A 225 18.65 -0.93 7.19
N ALA A 226 17.65 -0.50 7.97
CA ALA A 226 17.83 -0.21 9.41
C ALA A 226 18.21 -1.47 10.21
N GLY A 227 17.55 -2.60 9.94
CA GLY A 227 17.89 -3.89 10.56
C GLY A 227 19.35 -4.31 10.28
N ARG A 228 19.79 -4.20 9.03
CA ARG A 228 21.18 -4.49 8.64
C ARG A 228 22.17 -3.55 9.33
N ALA A 229 21.86 -2.25 9.44
CA ALA A 229 22.70 -1.28 10.15
C ALA A 229 22.84 -1.62 11.64
N LEU A 230 21.75 -2.03 12.29
CA LEU A 230 21.77 -2.48 13.69
C LEU A 230 22.67 -3.69 13.90
N VAL A 231 22.60 -4.68 12.99
CA VAL A 231 23.46 -5.87 13.04
C VAL A 231 24.94 -5.47 12.85
N GLN A 232 25.26 -4.71 11.81
CA GLN A 232 26.64 -4.30 11.49
C GLN A 232 27.28 -3.43 12.57
N SER A 233 26.48 -2.57 13.23
CA SER A 233 26.93 -1.70 14.32
C SER A 233 26.99 -2.40 15.69
N GLY A 234 26.64 -3.69 15.79
CA GLY A 234 26.55 -4.41 17.08
C GLY A 234 25.50 -3.84 18.02
N LYS A 235 24.47 -3.20 17.49
CA LYS A 235 23.35 -2.57 18.22
C LYS A 235 22.05 -3.38 18.21
N ALA A 236 22.01 -4.51 17.47
CA ALA A 236 20.87 -5.43 17.46
C ALA A 236 20.53 -5.86 18.92
N GLY A 237 19.26 -5.76 19.29
CA GLY A 237 18.77 -6.03 20.64
C GLY A 237 19.14 -4.98 21.70
N LYS A 238 20.03 -4.00 21.40
CA LYS A 238 20.40 -2.91 22.31
C LYS A 238 19.63 -1.62 22.02
N VAL A 239 19.41 -1.32 20.75
CA VAL A 239 18.49 -0.28 20.28
C VAL A 239 17.22 -0.99 19.81
N VAL A 240 16.08 -0.64 20.39
CA VAL A 240 14.80 -1.26 20.06
C VAL A 240 14.35 -0.76 18.69
N ALA A 241 14.11 -1.64 17.75
CA ALA A 241 13.64 -1.25 16.43
C ALA A 241 12.26 -1.86 16.12
N VAL A 242 11.38 -1.05 15.55
CA VAL A 242 10.09 -1.45 15.00
C VAL A 242 10.10 -1.17 13.50
N GLY A 243 9.87 -2.22 12.71
CA GLY A 243 9.85 -2.16 11.26
C GLY A 243 8.44 -2.06 10.68
N PHE A 244 8.40 -2.13 9.37
CA PHE A 244 7.17 -2.17 8.58
C PHE A 244 7.33 -3.18 7.45
N ASP A 245 6.21 -3.90 7.13
CA ASP A 245 6.13 -4.96 6.15
C ASP A 245 6.72 -6.32 6.62
N GLY A 246 6.67 -7.37 5.76
CA GLY A 246 6.81 -8.75 6.24
C GLY A 246 7.60 -9.69 5.33
N ASN A 247 8.61 -9.18 4.59
CA ASN A 247 9.48 -10.02 3.79
C ASN A 247 10.40 -10.92 4.63
N GLU A 248 11.11 -11.84 3.99
CA GLU A 248 11.96 -12.84 4.67
C GLU A 248 13.05 -12.20 5.57
N ASP A 249 13.68 -11.09 5.14
CA ASP A 249 14.68 -10.38 5.95
C ASP A 249 14.06 -9.85 7.27
N LEU A 250 12.87 -9.23 7.18
CA LEU A 250 12.17 -8.69 8.35
C LEU A 250 11.68 -9.80 9.29
N GLN A 251 11.19 -10.92 8.73
CA GLN A 251 10.84 -12.10 9.51
C GLN A 251 12.04 -12.63 10.28
N LYS A 252 13.19 -12.73 9.63
CA LYS A 252 14.44 -13.14 10.26
C LYS A 252 14.83 -12.17 11.39
N PHE A 253 14.81 -10.86 11.14
CA PHE A 253 15.13 -9.86 12.15
C PHE A 253 14.22 -9.94 13.38
N VAL A 254 12.92 -10.20 13.20
CA VAL A 254 12.00 -10.39 14.32
C VAL A 254 12.33 -11.68 15.10
N LYS A 255 12.61 -12.78 14.41
CA LYS A 255 12.97 -14.06 15.05
C LYS A 255 14.27 -13.97 15.84
N GLU A 256 15.26 -13.25 15.33
CA GLU A 256 16.57 -13.05 15.94
C GLU A 256 16.57 -11.94 17.01
N GLY A 257 15.52 -11.11 17.08
CA GLY A 257 15.42 -9.99 18.03
C GLY A 257 16.17 -8.73 17.61
N THR A 258 16.57 -8.63 16.33
CA THR A 258 17.09 -7.38 15.73
C THR A 258 15.98 -6.35 15.63
N LEU A 259 14.76 -6.78 15.25
CA LEU A 259 13.53 -6.02 15.37
C LEU A 259 12.68 -6.58 16.50
N GLU A 260 12.13 -5.70 17.32
CA GLU A 260 11.13 -6.06 18.35
C GLU A 260 9.81 -6.48 17.70
N ALA A 261 9.43 -5.79 16.63
CA ALA A 261 8.22 -6.04 15.88
C ALA A 261 8.29 -5.45 14.47
N THR A 262 7.37 -5.87 13.61
CA THR A 262 7.10 -5.23 12.34
C THR A 262 5.59 -5.13 12.09
N ALA A 263 5.12 -4.00 11.58
CA ALA A 263 3.72 -3.81 11.19
C ALA A 263 3.53 -4.30 9.74
N VAL A 264 2.82 -5.40 9.56
CA VAL A 264 2.67 -6.04 8.24
C VAL A 264 1.32 -5.70 7.65
N GLN A 265 1.32 -5.13 6.46
CA GLN A 265 0.14 -4.75 5.70
C GLN A 265 -0.44 -5.93 4.93
N GLY A 266 -1.72 -5.85 4.57
CA GLY A 266 -2.37 -6.79 3.67
C GLY A 266 -2.01 -6.55 2.20
N SER A 267 -0.73 -6.62 1.82
CA SER A 267 -0.27 -6.32 0.45
C SER A 267 -0.88 -7.24 -0.60
N PHE A 268 -0.97 -8.54 -0.31
CA PHE A 268 -1.70 -9.48 -1.18
C PHE A 268 -3.17 -9.06 -1.35
N GLN A 269 -3.83 -8.65 -0.27
CA GLN A 269 -5.22 -8.23 -0.31
C GLN A 269 -5.42 -6.94 -1.12
N MET A 270 -4.46 -6.00 -1.08
CA MET A 270 -4.49 -4.79 -1.91
C MET A 270 -4.55 -5.14 -3.40
N GLY A 271 -3.72 -6.07 -3.86
CA GLY A 271 -3.72 -6.53 -5.25
C GLY A 271 -4.99 -7.31 -5.61
N HIS A 272 -5.32 -8.32 -4.79
CA HIS A 272 -6.45 -9.20 -5.01
C HIS A 272 -7.79 -8.43 -5.06
N LEU A 273 -8.07 -7.66 -4.02
CA LEU A 273 -9.28 -6.87 -3.96
C LEU A 273 -9.27 -5.69 -4.94
N GLY A 274 -8.10 -5.11 -5.22
CA GLY A 274 -7.95 -4.02 -6.18
C GLY A 274 -8.45 -4.42 -7.58
N VAL A 275 -7.99 -5.56 -8.09
CA VAL A 275 -8.43 -6.10 -9.39
C VAL A 275 -9.91 -6.48 -9.37
N LYS A 276 -10.40 -7.13 -8.32
CA LYS A 276 -11.84 -7.48 -8.19
C LYS A 276 -12.72 -6.24 -8.12
N THR A 277 -12.27 -5.21 -7.40
CA THR A 277 -13.04 -3.97 -7.24
C THR A 277 -13.11 -3.20 -8.55
N VAL A 278 -12.00 -3.04 -9.29
CA VAL A 278 -12.05 -2.36 -10.59
C VAL A 278 -12.91 -3.12 -11.59
N ALA A 279 -12.85 -4.45 -11.61
CA ALA A 279 -13.72 -5.27 -12.46
C ALA A 279 -15.21 -5.14 -12.07
N ALA A 280 -15.51 -5.04 -10.78
CA ALA A 280 -16.89 -4.79 -10.31
C ALA A 280 -17.40 -3.42 -10.77
N VAL A 281 -16.55 -2.38 -10.71
CA VAL A 281 -16.89 -1.05 -11.24
C VAL A 281 -17.13 -1.08 -12.75
N MET A 282 -16.28 -1.77 -13.52
CA MET A 282 -16.43 -1.97 -14.95
C MET A 282 -17.76 -2.66 -15.31
N ALA A 283 -18.22 -3.57 -14.44
CA ALA A 283 -19.52 -4.23 -14.56
C ALA A 283 -20.70 -3.37 -14.06
N GLY A 284 -20.50 -2.09 -13.73
CA GLY A 284 -21.53 -1.18 -13.24
C GLY A 284 -21.99 -1.43 -11.80
N LYS A 285 -21.27 -2.23 -11.03
CA LYS A 285 -21.59 -2.50 -9.63
C LYS A 285 -21.15 -1.35 -8.71
N LYS A 286 -21.93 -1.09 -7.67
CA LYS A 286 -21.50 -0.19 -6.60
C LYS A 286 -20.44 -0.85 -5.75
N VAL A 287 -19.43 -0.08 -5.34
CA VAL A 287 -18.34 -0.51 -4.47
C VAL A 287 -18.21 0.46 -3.30
N ASP A 288 -17.66 -0.02 -2.19
CA ASP A 288 -17.35 0.83 -1.05
C ASP A 288 -16.23 1.82 -1.41
N LYS A 289 -16.35 3.05 -0.92
CA LYS A 289 -15.36 4.11 -1.20
C LYS A 289 -14.02 3.85 -0.53
N PHE A 290 -14.03 3.20 0.65
CA PHE A 290 -12.84 2.77 1.36
C PHE A 290 -12.96 1.30 1.79
N ILE A 291 -11.90 0.52 1.57
CA ILE A 291 -11.78 -0.87 1.99
C ILE A 291 -10.48 -1.00 2.76
N ASP A 292 -10.58 -1.25 4.07
CA ASP A 292 -9.40 -1.51 4.91
C ASP A 292 -8.83 -2.89 4.58
N THR A 293 -7.55 -2.93 4.23
CA THR A 293 -6.82 -4.18 3.98
C THR A 293 -6.11 -4.71 5.23
N GLY A 294 -6.24 -4.00 6.35
CA GLY A 294 -5.74 -4.39 7.64
C GLY A 294 -4.24 -4.15 7.86
N VAL A 295 -3.84 -4.34 9.10
CA VAL A 295 -2.44 -4.37 9.55
C VAL A 295 -2.29 -5.34 10.72
N VAL A 296 -1.23 -6.14 10.69
CA VAL A 296 -0.89 -7.08 11.76
C VAL A 296 0.45 -6.69 12.37
N MET A 297 0.47 -6.43 13.68
CA MET A 297 1.72 -6.25 14.42
C MET A 297 2.35 -7.63 14.65
N VAL A 298 3.41 -7.94 13.93
CA VAL A 298 4.13 -9.20 14.00
C VAL A 298 5.31 -9.04 14.98
N THR A 299 5.37 -9.93 15.93
CA THR A 299 6.40 -10.01 16.99
C THR A 299 6.92 -11.44 17.08
N LYS A 300 7.98 -11.67 17.85
CA LYS A 300 8.50 -13.02 18.11
C LYS A 300 7.44 -13.94 18.73
N ALA A 301 6.47 -13.40 19.44
CA ALA A 301 5.42 -14.18 20.12
C ALA A 301 4.32 -14.71 19.18
N ASN A 302 4.13 -14.07 18.02
CA ASN A 302 3.04 -14.44 17.10
C ASN A 302 3.47 -14.71 15.65
N ILE A 303 4.75 -14.56 15.30
CA ILE A 303 5.24 -14.70 13.93
C ILE A 303 4.90 -16.08 13.28
N ASP A 304 4.80 -17.11 14.09
CA ASP A 304 4.46 -18.47 13.63
C ASP A 304 2.96 -18.79 13.71
N LYS A 305 2.13 -17.86 14.20
CA LYS A 305 0.69 -18.02 14.29
C LYS A 305 -0.02 -17.72 12.96
N PRO A 306 -1.23 -18.27 12.72
CA PRO A 306 -1.96 -18.09 11.46
C PRO A 306 -2.18 -16.62 11.07
N GLU A 307 -2.51 -15.74 12.02
CA GLU A 307 -2.76 -14.34 11.76
C GLU A 307 -1.54 -13.60 11.18
N ALA A 308 -0.32 -13.95 11.62
CA ALA A 308 0.91 -13.40 11.07
C ALA A 308 1.24 -14.06 9.72
N LYS A 309 1.18 -15.40 9.63
CA LYS A 309 1.49 -16.14 8.40
C LYS A 309 0.64 -15.73 7.21
N ASN A 310 -0.59 -15.29 7.44
CA ASN A 310 -1.50 -14.86 6.37
C ASN A 310 -1.10 -13.52 5.72
N VAL A 311 -0.23 -12.75 6.35
CA VAL A 311 0.22 -11.44 5.83
C VAL A 311 1.71 -11.40 5.50
N LEU A 312 2.50 -12.36 5.99
CA LEU A 312 3.94 -12.50 5.68
C LEU A 312 4.15 -13.04 4.24
N TYR A 313 5.27 -12.67 3.60
CA TYR A 313 5.56 -13.02 2.21
C TYR A 313 7.06 -13.17 1.94
#